data_666ca1acc9ea615d75ee8fbde8b0dfe7
#
_entry.id   666ca1acc9ea615d75ee8fbde8b0dfe7
#
_cell.length_a   1.000
_cell.length_b   1.000
_cell.length_c   1.000
_cell.angle_alpha   90.00
_cell.angle_beta   90.00
_cell.angle_gamma   90.00
#
_symmetry.space_group_name_H-M   'P 1'
#
loop_
_entity.id
_entity.type
_entity.pdbx_description
1 polymer ?
#
loop_
_entity_poly.entity_id
_entity_poly.type
_entity_poly.pdbx_seq_one_letter_code
_entity_poly.pdbx_strand_id
1 'polypeptide(L)'
;MTAKKKILLLTTGGTIASVPGGEGLEPRRSEVMERELEQLRTYYDISVKDVICLDSSNIRPEEWQLIARHVFEDRAGYDGIVVSHGTDTMAYTASAVTFMLPNIDIPVVFTGSQLPLTDMLSDGPDNLRTAFAMAASGAPGVFLAFDRKVMLGCRAVKVRASGFSAFESVNARYAALVSNRGLVVDADVLPRRTGESRLLSDISKEVFLLKLTPGLNPAIFDMLAAMGYKGIVIEAFGLGGVNVLHRGLRGIHRCVEDGVSVVVTTQCLYDSADLQVYQVGSKLLELGVIQGRDMTSEAAMTKLMWAIGQGMGQAQVSELFSQNLAGEVTV
;
A
#
# COMPACT_ATOMS: atom_id res chain seq x y z
N MET A 1 3.39 -37.21 -7.71
CA MET A 1 2.74 -36.01 -7.11
C MET A 1 3.80 -34.92 -7.08
N THR A 2 3.55 -33.75 -7.64
CA THR A 2 4.42 -32.59 -7.46
C THR A 2 4.42 -32.21 -5.99
N ALA A 3 5.58 -31.82 -5.44
CA ALA A 3 5.67 -31.35 -4.05
C ALA A 3 4.72 -30.14 -3.85
N LYS A 4 4.05 -30.09 -2.71
CA LYS A 4 3.20 -28.95 -2.37
C LYS A 4 4.06 -27.69 -2.24
N LYS A 5 3.54 -26.55 -2.69
CA LYS A 5 4.17 -25.26 -2.47
C LYS A 5 4.18 -24.91 -0.98
N LYS A 6 5.31 -24.42 -0.48
CA LYS A 6 5.49 -24.00 0.90
C LYS A 6 5.07 -22.55 1.06
N ILE A 7 4.03 -22.30 1.82
CA ILE A 7 3.51 -20.94 2.03
C ILE A 7 3.56 -20.59 3.51
N LEU A 8 4.11 -19.44 3.82
CA LEU A 8 4.08 -18.87 5.16
C LEU A 8 2.87 -17.93 5.29
N LEU A 9 2.06 -18.12 6.32
CA LEU A 9 1.05 -17.16 6.74
C LEU A 9 1.60 -16.33 7.91
N LEU A 10 1.80 -15.03 7.69
CA LEU A 10 2.07 -14.06 8.74
C LEU A 10 0.74 -13.46 9.21
N THR A 11 0.45 -13.51 10.51
CA THR A 11 -0.75 -12.90 11.07
C THR A 11 -0.43 -11.58 11.75
N THR A 12 -1.26 -10.55 11.46
CA THR A 12 -1.11 -9.22 12.08
C THR A 12 -2.34 -8.75 12.85
N GLY A 13 -3.37 -9.62 12.98
CA GLY A 13 -4.66 -9.29 13.55
C GLY A 13 -5.71 -8.95 12.48
N GLY A 14 -6.55 -7.97 12.76
CA GLY A 14 -7.65 -7.56 11.87
C GLY A 14 -8.90 -8.41 11.98
N THR A 15 -9.97 -8.01 11.27
CA THR A 15 -11.31 -8.61 11.32
C THR A 15 -11.30 -10.10 10.97
N ILE A 16 -10.48 -10.53 10.04
CA ILE A 16 -10.40 -11.94 9.61
C ILE A 16 -10.02 -12.89 10.75
N ALA A 17 -9.23 -12.42 11.72
CA ALA A 17 -8.83 -13.17 12.91
C ALA A 17 -9.61 -12.73 14.16
N SER A 18 -10.66 -11.90 14.03
CA SER A 18 -11.39 -11.37 15.18
C SER A 18 -12.50 -12.33 15.62
N VAL A 19 -12.74 -12.31 16.91
CA VAL A 19 -13.85 -13.02 17.56
C VAL A 19 -14.70 -12.02 18.34
N PRO A 20 -16.02 -12.27 18.55
CA PRO A 20 -16.84 -11.46 19.42
C PRO A 20 -16.27 -11.39 20.84
N GLY A 21 -15.99 -10.18 21.33
CA GLY A 21 -15.51 -9.90 22.68
C GLY A 21 -16.50 -9.05 23.48
N GLY A 22 -16.14 -8.68 24.71
CA GLY A 22 -17.05 -7.95 25.62
C GLY A 22 -17.39 -6.53 25.18
N GLU A 23 -16.51 -5.85 24.44
CA GLU A 23 -16.68 -4.47 23.97
C GLU A 23 -16.66 -4.35 22.42
N GLY A 24 -16.78 -5.48 21.70
CA GLY A 24 -16.76 -5.53 20.24
C GLY A 24 -15.95 -6.70 19.69
N LEU A 25 -15.43 -6.56 18.46
CA LEU A 25 -14.58 -7.58 17.84
C LEU A 25 -13.14 -7.46 18.38
N GLU A 26 -12.61 -8.54 18.94
CA GLU A 26 -11.24 -8.63 19.43
C GLU A 26 -10.37 -9.45 18.45
N PRO A 27 -9.22 -8.94 17.98
CA PRO A 27 -8.30 -9.71 17.17
C PRO A 27 -7.77 -10.92 17.96
N ARG A 28 -8.12 -12.13 17.53
CA ARG A 28 -7.70 -13.36 18.18
C ARG A 28 -7.70 -14.51 17.19
N ARG A 29 -6.63 -15.32 17.18
CA ARG A 29 -6.59 -16.54 16.38
C ARG A 29 -7.74 -17.45 16.78
N SER A 30 -8.61 -17.80 15.83
CA SER A 30 -9.84 -18.55 16.08
C SER A 30 -9.70 -19.99 15.57
N GLU A 31 -10.48 -20.90 16.17
CA GLU A 31 -10.64 -22.27 15.66
C GLU A 31 -11.17 -22.29 14.23
N VAL A 32 -11.91 -21.25 13.82
CA VAL A 32 -12.44 -21.14 12.47
C VAL A 32 -11.32 -20.84 11.46
N MET A 33 -10.33 -20.01 11.82
CA MET A 33 -9.13 -19.82 11.02
C MET A 33 -8.40 -21.14 10.79
N GLU A 34 -8.23 -21.95 11.84
CA GLU A 34 -7.59 -23.27 11.70
C GLU A 34 -8.37 -24.21 10.76
N ARG A 35 -9.70 -24.21 10.79
CA ARG A 35 -10.52 -25.00 9.84
C ARG A 35 -10.31 -24.59 8.40
N GLU A 36 -10.25 -23.29 8.11
CA GLU A 36 -9.95 -22.78 6.77
C GLU A 36 -8.52 -23.18 6.35
N LEU A 37 -7.54 -23.10 7.26
CA LEU A 37 -6.18 -23.53 6.99
C LEU A 37 -6.09 -25.05 6.76
N GLU A 38 -6.86 -25.89 7.48
CA GLU A 38 -6.91 -27.34 7.23
C GLU A 38 -7.36 -27.67 5.81
N GLN A 39 -8.34 -26.94 5.28
CA GLN A 39 -8.75 -27.13 3.88
C GLN A 39 -7.62 -26.72 2.92
N LEU A 40 -6.94 -25.59 3.17
CA LEU A 40 -5.83 -25.12 2.35
C LEU A 40 -4.61 -26.04 2.42
N ARG A 41 -4.36 -26.70 3.56
CA ARG A 41 -3.29 -27.71 3.72
C ARG A 41 -3.45 -28.92 2.82
N THR A 42 -4.63 -29.15 2.24
CA THR A 42 -4.80 -30.19 1.22
C THR A 42 -4.02 -29.85 -0.06
N TYR A 43 -3.81 -28.55 -0.33
CA TYR A 43 -3.16 -28.03 -1.54
C TYR A 43 -1.74 -27.54 -1.29
N TYR A 44 -1.46 -26.96 -0.11
CA TYR A 44 -0.22 -26.26 0.23
C TYR A 44 0.42 -26.84 1.49
N ASP A 45 1.72 -26.68 1.64
CA ASP A 45 2.46 -26.86 2.89
C ASP A 45 2.49 -25.52 3.62
N ILE A 46 1.70 -25.38 4.70
CA ILE A 46 1.43 -24.09 5.36
C ILE A 46 2.07 -24.04 6.72
N SER A 47 2.96 -23.08 6.90
CA SER A 47 3.43 -22.61 8.21
C SER A 47 2.70 -21.33 8.61
N VAL A 48 2.50 -21.13 9.91
CA VAL A 48 1.87 -19.91 10.46
C VAL A 48 2.81 -19.28 11.49
N LYS A 49 2.95 -17.95 11.38
CA LYS A 49 3.76 -17.15 12.32
C LYS A 49 2.97 -15.91 12.73
N ASP A 50 2.70 -15.80 14.02
CA ASP A 50 2.05 -14.61 14.57
C ASP A 50 3.09 -13.50 14.75
N VAL A 51 2.88 -12.35 14.10
CA VAL A 51 3.82 -11.21 14.10
C VAL A 51 3.33 -10.13 15.07
N ILE A 52 2.08 -9.73 14.92
CA ILE A 52 1.39 -8.75 15.76
C ILE A 52 -0.08 -9.12 15.85
N CYS A 53 -0.79 -8.54 16.81
CA CYS A 53 -2.23 -8.72 16.96
C CYS A 53 -2.88 -7.36 17.26
N LEU A 54 -3.15 -6.59 16.19
CA LEU A 54 -3.68 -5.23 16.27
C LEU A 54 -4.90 -5.06 15.36
N ASP A 55 -5.79 -4.15 15.77
CA ASP A 55 -6.68 -3.51 14.83
C ASP A 55 -5.85 -2.65 13.86
N SER A 56 -6.15 -2.71 12.56
CA SER A 56 -5.36 -2.01 11.55
C SER A 56 -5.37 -0.49 11.70
N SER A 57 -6.37 0.10 12.33
CA SER A 57 -6.41 1.52 12.66
C SER A 57 -5.30 1.94 13.65
N ASN A 58 -4.73 0.98 14.39
CA ASN A 58 -3.63 1.19 15.33
C ASN A 58 -2.25 0.87 14.73
N ILE A 59 -2.17 0.40 13.49
CA ILE A 59 -0.90 0.12 12.82
C ILE A 59 -0.18 1.44 12.49
N ARG A 60 1.12 1.46 12.78
CA ARG A 60 2.03 2.58 12.57
C ARG A 60 3.21 2.14 11.68
N PRO A 61 4.06 3.04 11.24
CA PRO A 61 5.23 2.70 10.42
C PRO A 61 6.17 1.66 11.02
N GLU A 62 6.24 1.55 12.35
CA GLU A 62 7.03 0.53 13.05
C GLU A 62 6.54 -0.89 12.75
N GLU A 63 5.22 -1.07 12.68
CA GLU A 63 4.62 -2.35 12.33
C GLU A 63 4.87 -2.70 10.84
N TRP A 64 4.92 -1.70 9.94
CA TRP A 64 5.33 -1.92 8.55
C TRP A 64 6.76 -2.43 8.44
N GLN A 65 7.68 -1.81 9.22
CA GLN A 65 9.08 -2.26 9.29
C GLN A 65 9.20 -3.69 9.82
N LEU A 66 8.41 -4.03 10.84
CA LEU A 66 8.38 -5.36 11.43
C LEU A 66 7.89 -6.40 10.42
N ILE A 67 6.78 -6.12 9.72
CA ILE A 67 6.23 -7.00 8.67
C ILE A 67 7.26 -7.18 7.55
N ALA A 68 7.83 -6.09 7.03
CA ALA A 68 8.82 -6.15 5.95
C ALA A 68 10.05 -6.98 6.36
N ARG A 69 10.51 -6.85 7.60
CA ARG A 69 11.63 -7.63 8.14
C ARG A 69 11.31 -9.12 8.17
N HIS A 70 10.15 -9.52 8.72
CA HIS A 70 9.73 -10.92 8.75
C HIS A 70 9.58 -11.50 7.34
N VAL A 71 8.96 -10.76 6.42
CA VAL A 71 8.88 -11.18 5.02
C VAL A 71 10.27 -11.42 4.44
N PHE A 72 11.20 -10.49 4.63
CA PHE A 72 12.55 -10.59 4.06
C PHE A 72 13.36 -11.74 4.66
N GLU A 73 13.32 -11.93 5.97
CA GLU A 73 14.08 -12.97 6.68
C GLU A 73 13.55 -14.36 6.35
N ASP A 74 12.23 -14.53 6.31
CA ASP A 74 11.60 -15.83 6.11
C ASP A 74 11.53 -16.26 4.62
N ARG A 75 11.65 -15.33 3.66
CA ARG A 75 11.41 -15.59 2.22
C ARG A 75 12.17 -16.77 1.63
N ALA A 76 13.40 -17.02 2.09
CA ALA A 76 14.24 -18.07 1.52
C ALA A 76 13.72 -19.49 1.83
N GLY A 77 12.82 -19.64 2.80
CA GLY A 77 12.25 -20.93 3.22
C GLY A 77 10.93 -21.29 2.54
N TYR A 78 10.34 -20.35 1.79
CA TYR A 78 8.98 -20.46 1.27
C TYR A 78 8.86 -20.08 -0.21
N ASP A 79 7.88 -20.63 -0.90
CA ASP A 79 7.54 -20.28 -2.28
C ASP A 79 6.73 -18.97 -2.36
N GLY A 80 6.11 -18.56 -1.26
CA GLY A 80 5.37 -17.30 -1.12
C GLY A 80 4.92 -17.05 0.30
N ILE A 81 4.52 -15.81 0.58
CA ILE A 81 4.07 -15.37 1.90
C ILE A 81 2.69 -14.72 1.77
N VAL A 82 1.76 -15.11 2.65
CA VAL A 82 0.47 -14.46 2.84
C VAL A 82 0.53 -13.66 4.14
N VAL A 83 0.05 -12.42 4.12
CA VAL A 83 -0.05 -11.56 5.31
C VAL A 83 -1.52 -11.28 5.56
N SER A 84 -2.08 -11.83 6.65
CA SER A 84 -3.43 -11.45 7.08
C SER A 84 -3.40 -10.13 7.84
N HIS A 85 -4.27 -9.19 7.45
CA HIS A 85 -4.24 -7.81 7.92
C HIS A 85 -5.66 -7.24 8.01
N GLY A 86 -5.88 -6.28 8.91
CA GLY A 86 -7.13 -5.54 8.95
C GLY A 86 -7.29 -4.62 7.74
N THR A 87 -8.53 -4.46 7.26
CA THR A 87 -8.79 -3.84 5.95
C THR A 87 -8.56 -2.33 5.90
N ASP A 88 -8.63 -1.59 7.04
CA ASP A 88 -8.66 -0.13 7.03
C ASP A 88 -7.36 0.51 6.56
N THR A 89 -6.22 -0.04 6.93
CA THR A 89 -4.89 0.48 6.56
C THR A 89 -4.09 -0.50 5.69
N MET A 90 -4.70 -1.58 5.20
CA MET A 90 -4.02 -2.60 4.40
C MET A 90 -3.37 -2.02 3.15
N ALA A 91 -4.00 -1.05 2.48
CA ALA A 91 -3.45 -0.38 1.30
C ALA A 91 -2.16 0.39 1.61
N TYR A 92 -2.11 1.09 2.75
CA TYR A 92 -0.90 1.77 3.23
C TYR A 92 0.21 0.77 3.57
N THR A 93 -0.12 -0.30 4.31
CA THR A 93 0.86 -1.32 4.70
C THR A 93 1.42 -2.04 3.47
N ALA A 94 0.57 -2.48 2.54
CA ALA A 94 1.00 -3.15 1.33
C ALA A 94 1.88 -2.25 0.45
N SER A 95 1.52 -0.97 0.35
CA SER A 95 2.30 0.03 -0.39
C SER A 95 3.66 0.30 0.29
N ALA A 96 3.71 0.49 1.60
CA ALA A 96 4.96 0.71 2.33
C ALA A 96 5.91 -0.50 2.21
N VAL A 97 5.39 -1.71 2.39
CA VAL A 97 6.16 -2.96 2.26
C VAL A 97 6.66 -3.15 0.83
N THR A 98 5.91 -2.68 -0.19
CA THR A 98 6.37 -2.68 -1.59
C THR A 98 7.68 -1.91 -1.75
N PHE A 99 7.79 -0.70 -1.18
CA PHE A 99 9.00 0.11 -1.29
C PHE A 99 10.13 -0.37 -0.36
N MET A 100 9.80 -0.95 0.80
CA MET A 100 10.78 -1.51 1.73
C MET A 100 11.44 -2.80 1.21
N LEU A 101 10.81 -3.50 0.25
CA LEU A 101 11.27 -4.78 -0.29
C LEU A 101 11.53 -4.70 -1.80
N PRO A 102 12.43 -3.81 -2.27
CA PRO A 102 12.73 -3.71 -3.69
C PRO A 102 13.25 -5.04 -4.24
N ASN A 103 12.74 -5.41 -5.41
CA ASN A 103 13.09 -6.65 -6.11
C ASN A 103 12.79 -7.94 -5.32
N ILE A 104 11.78 -7.94 -4.45
CA ILE A 104 11.38 -9.17 -3.74
C ILE A 104 11.19 -10.32 -4.75
N ASP A 105 11.71 -11.48 -4.44
CA ASP A 105 11.85 -12.62 -5.37
C ASP A 105 10.75 -13.67 -5.27
N ILE A 106 9.85 -13.51 -4.30
CA ILE A 106 8.67 -14.34 -4.10
C ILE A 106 7.40 -13.47 -4.05
N PRO A 107 6.21 -14.03 -4.27
CA PRO A 107 4.96 -13.33 -4.03
C PRO A 107 4.73 -13.11 -2.54
N VAL A 108 4.40 -11.86 -2.17
CA VAL A 108 3.95 -11.44 -0.84
C VAL A 108 2.54 -10.89 -0.98
N VAL A 109 1.55 -11.53 -0.35
CA VAL A 109 0.14 -11.26 -0.64
C VAL A 109 -0.60 -10.86 0.64
N PHE A 110 -0.96 -9.59 0.73
CA PHE A 110 -1.83 -9.08 1.79
C PHE A 110 -3.27 -9.48 1.54
N THR A 111 -3.99 -9.85 2.61
CA THR A 111 -5.41 -10.16 2.57
C THR A 111 -6.08 -9.94 3.92
N GLY A 112 -7.40 -9.95 3.94
CA GLY A 112 -8.22 -9.76 5.12
C GLY A 112 -9.68 -10.06 4.83
N SER A 113 -10.58 -9.61 5.69
CA SER A 113 -12.01 -9.71 5.43
C SER A 113 -12.79 -8.55 6.02
N GLN A 114 -13.97 -8.28 5.45
CA GLN A 114 -14.93 -7.31 6.00
C GLN A 114 -15.72 -7.91 7.15
N LEU A 115 -15.99 -9.21 7.11
CA LEU A 115 -16.65 -9.94 8.20
C LEU A 115 -15.67 -10.95 8.82
N PRO A 116 -15.76 -11.20 10.14
CA PRO A 116 -14.99 -12.24 10.80
C PRO A 116 -15.22 -13.61 10.15
N LEU A 117 -14.22 -14.50 10.17
CA LEU A 117 -14.38 -15.88 9.68
C LEU A 117 -15.48 -16.66 10.42
N THR A 118 -15.84 -16.23 11.62
CA THR A 118 -16.93 -16.83 12.40
C THR A 118 -18.32 -16.48 11.88
N ASP A 119 -18.44 -15.47 11.03
CA ASP A 119 -19.71 -15.12 10.39
C ASP A 119 -20.00 -16.06 9.22
N MET A 120 -21.26 -16.53 9.12
CA MET A 120 -21.69 -17.44 8.05
C MET A 120 -21.55 -16.81 6.65
N LEU A 121 -21.65 -15.48 6.54
CA LEU A 121 -21.56 -14.72 5.31
C LEU A 121 -20.16 -14.11 5.09
N SER A 122 -19.14 -14.58 5.82
CA SER A 122 -17.78 -14.05 5.73
C SER A 122 -17.21 -14.16 4.32
N ASP A 123 -16.58 -13.08 3.87
CA ASP A 123 -15.76 -13.00 2.65
C ASP A 123 -14.33 -13.56 2.86
N GLY A 124 -13.96 -13.82 4.12
CA GLY A 124 -12.63 -14.27 4.50
C GLY A 124 -12.15 -15.55 3.81
N PRO A 125 -12.95 -16.62 3.71
CA PRO A 125 -12.55 -17.86 3.05
C PRO A 125 -12.15 -17.66 1.58
N ASP A 126 -12.91 -16.89 0.80
CA ASP A 126 -12.60 -16.61 -0.60
C ASP A 126 -11.35 -15.72 -0.75
N ASN A 127 -11.19 -14.75 0.14
CA ASN A 127 -10.02 -13.88 0.17
C ASN A 127 -8.75 -14.66 0.51
N LEU A 128 -8.79 -15.55 1.52
CA LEU A 128 -7.68 -16.45 1.86
C LEU A 128 -7.32 -17.36 0.69
N ARG A 129 -8.29 -18.04 0.07
CA ARG A 129 -8.05 -18.92 -1.08
C ARG A 129 -7.39 -18.17 -2.24
N THR A 130 -7.84 -16.95 -2.52
CA THR A 130 -7.24 -16.09 -3.56
C THR A 130 -5.81 -15.72 -3.22
N ALA A 131 -5.55 -15.32 -1.96
CA ALA A 131 -4.22 -14.94 -1.49
C ALA A 131 -3.24 -16.14 -1.54
N PHE A 132 -3.64 -17.31 -1.06
CA PHE A 132 -2.80 -18.51 -1.14
C PHE A 132 -2.53 -18.96 -2.58
N ALA A 133 -3.52 -18.87 -3.47
CA ALA A 133 -3.32 -19.16 -4.88
C ALA A 133 -2.31 -18.21 -5.53
N MET A 134 -2.37 -16.91 -5.20
CA MET A 134 -1.40 -15.92 -5.68
C MET A 134 -0.02 -16.14 -5.05
N ALA A 135 0.07 -16.45 -3.76
CA ALA A 135 1.33 -16.75 -3.08
C ALA A 135 2.03 -18.01 -3.67
N ALA A 136 1.25 -18.97 -4.19
CA ALA A 136 1.77 -20.17 -4.84
C ALA A 136 2.11 -19.98 -6.33
N SER A 137 1.78 -18.84 -6.93
CA SER A 137 1.92 -18.60 -8.38
C SER A 137 3.36 -18.50 -8.87
N GLY A 138 4.30 -18.13 -7.96
CA GLY A 138 5.69 -17.84 -8.29
C GLY A 138 5.90 -16.44 -8.91
N ALA A 139 4.86 -15.61 -9.05
CA ALA A 139 4.96 -14.24 -9.55
C ALA A 139 5.54 -13.33 -8.47
N PRO A 140 6.77 -12.81 -8.60
CA PRO A 140 7.40 -12.03 -7.56
C PRO A 140 6.76 -10.64 -7.42
N GLY A 141 6.67 -10.12 -6.19
CA GLY A 141 6.13 -8.80 -5.91
C GLY A 141 5.27 -8.75 -4.65
N VAL A 142 4.83 -7.55 -4.29
CA VAL A 142 3.90 -7.32 -3.18
C VAL A 142 2.51 -7.04 -3.74
N PHE A 143 1.53 -7.80 -3.27
CA PHE A 143 0.16 -7.81 -3.78
C PHE A 143 -0.86 -7.65 -2.65
N LEU A 144 -2.07 -7.24 -3.02
CA LEU A 144 -3.26 -7.29 -2.16
C LEU A 144 -4.33 -8.12 -2.87
N ALA A 145 -4.81 -9.19 -2.20
CA ALA A 145 -5.86 -10.07 -2.71
C ALA A 145 -7.17 -9.84 -1.96
N PHE A 146 -8.22 -9.49 -2.68
CA PHE A 146 -9.55 -9.25 -2.13
C PHE A 146 -10.65 -9.44 -3.18
N ASP A 147 -11.78 -10.02 -2.81
CA ASP A 147 -12.93 -10.21 -3.69
C ASP A 147 -12.55 -10.88 -5.02
N ARG A 148 -11.76 -11.99 -4.95
CA ARG A 148 -11.28 -12.76 -6.13
C ARG A 148 -10.43 -11.97 -7.12
N LYS A 149 -9.90 -10.83 -6.70
CA LYS A 149 -9.02 -9.95 -7.48
C LYS A 149 -7.69 -9.79 -6.75
N VAL A 150 -6.62 -9.67 -7.51
CA VAL A 150 -5.28 -9.39 -7.00
C VAL A 150 -4.77 -8.09 -7.60
N MET A 151 -4.32 -7.19 -6.77
CA MET A 151 -3.82 -5.87 -7.11
C MET A 151 -2.34 -5.78 -6.75
N LEU A 152 -1.58 -4.92 -7.43
CA LEU A 152 -0.27 -4.50 -6.91
C LEU A 152 -0.47 -3.78 -5.56
N GLY A 153 0.38 -4.04 -4.59
CA GLY A 153 0.26 -3.47 -3.26
C GLY A 153 0.27 -1.94 -3.26
N CYS A 154 1.00 -1.33 -4.18
CA CYS A 154 1.09 0.13 -4.37
C CYS A 154 -0.01 0.72 -5.28
N ARG A 155 -0.95 -0.09 -5.78
CA ARG A 155 -2.10 0.37 -6.59
C ARG A 155 -3.45 0.10 -5.92
N ALA A 156 -3.44 -0.63 -4.81
CA ALA A 156 -4.65 -0.95 -4.08
C ALA A 156 -5.15 0.23 -3.26
N VAL A 157 -6.44 0.52 -3.35
CA VAL A 157 -7.13 1.54 -2.55
C VAL A 157 -8.40 0.94 -1.94
N LYS A 158 -8.67 1.22 -0.65
CA LYS A 158 -9.94 0.85 -0.02
C LYS A 158 -11.01 1.84 -0.41
N VAL A 159 -11.90 1.44 -1.30
CA VAL A 159 -12.94 2.31 -1.89
C VAL A 159 -14.32 2.13 -1.24
N ARG A 160 -14.50 1.11 -0.41
CA ARG A 160 -15.77 0.87 0.31
C ARG A 160 -15.50 0.53 1.77
N ALA A 161 -16.28 1.15 2.66
CA ALA A 161 -16.15 0.92 4.09
C ALA A 161 -16.72 -0.43 4.53
N SER A 162 -17.80 -0.91 3.89
CA SER A 162 -18.56 -2.10 4.32
C SER A 162 -18.83 -3.13 3.21
N GLY A 163 -18.67 -2.78 1.94
CA GLY A 163 -18.92 -3.69 0.83
C GLY A 163 -17.80 -4.73 0.66
N PHE A 164 -18.11 -5.92 0.17
CA PHE A 164 -17.13 -6.99 -0.05
C PHE A 164 -16.16 -6.70 -1.19
N SER A 165 -16.55 -5.96 -2.23
CA SER A 165 -15.60 -5.40 -3.20
C SER A 165 -14.92 -4.15 -2.63
N ALA A 166 -14.24 -4.30 -1.47
CA ALA A 166 -13.73 -3.18 -0.69
C ALA A 166 -12.53 -2.49 -1.33
N PHE A 167 -11.75 -3.20 -2.14
CA PHE A 167 -10.53 -2.68 -2.77
C PHE A 167 -10.63 -2.65 -4.28
N GLU A 168 -9.99 -1.65 -4.88
CA GLU A 168 -9.84 -1.52 -6.33
C GLU A 168 -8.37 -1.28 -6.69
N SER A 169 -7.97 -1.76 -7.89
CA SER A 169 -6.68 -1.43 -8.49
C SER A 169 -6.83 -0.10 -9.23
N VAL A 170 -6.27 0.97 -8.67
CA VAL A 170 -6.42 2.32 -9.20
C VAL A 170 -5.35 2.60 -10.24
N ASN A 171 -5.77 3.09 -11.40
CA ASN A 171 -4.93 3.42 -12.56
C ASN A 171 -4.04 2.26 -13.07
N ALA A 172 -4.37 1.02 -12.70
CA ALA A 172 -3.68 -0.17 -13.16
C ALA A 172 -4.64 -1.34 -13.33
N ARG A 173 -4.32 -2.28 -14.23
CA ARG A 173 -5.05 -3.54 -14.34
C ARG A 173 -4.83 -4.39 -13.08
N TYR A 174 -5.72 -5.32 -12.83
CA TYR A 174 -5.52 -6.32 -11.77
C TYR A 174 -4.33 -7.24 -12.14
N ALA A 175 -3.46 -7.51 -11.17
CA ALA A 175 -2.32 -8.43 -11.36
C ALA A 175 -2.77 -9.88 -11.55
N ALA A 176 -3.92 -10.26 -10.96
CA ALA A 176 -4.57 -11.54 -11.26
C ALA A 176 -6.07 -11.47 -10.96
N LEU A 177 -6.80 -12.37 -11.58
CA LEU A 177 -8.25 -12.58 -11.40
C LEU A 177 -8.55 -14.05 -11.22
N VAL A 178 -9.49 -14.37 -10.32
CA VAL A 178 -10.03 -15.72 -10.19
C VAL A 178 -11.20 -15.90 -11.16
N SER A 179 -11.15 -16.94 -11.96
CA SER A 179 -12.16 -17.31 -12.93
C SER A 179 -12.48 -18.82 -12.86
N ASN A 180 -13.30 -19.34 -13.78
CA ASN A 180 -13.52 -20.76 -13.95
C ASN A 180 -12.28 -21.54 -14.39
N ARG A 181 -11.19 -20.86 -14.76
CA ARG A 181 -9.86 -21.44 -15.08
C ARG A 181 -8.90 -21.43 -13.88
N GLY A 182 -9.39 -21.04 -12.71
CA GLY A 182 -8.57 -20.77 -11.53
C GLY A 182 -8.03 -19.34 -11.50
N LEU A 183 -6.89 -19.14 -10.86
CA LEU A 183 -6.19 -17.85 -10.82
C LEU A 183 -5.49 -17.62 -12.16
N VAL A 184 -5.80 -16.50 -12.80
CA VAL A 184 -5.17 -16.05 -14.05
C VAL A 184 -4.34 -14.83 -13.75
N VAL A 185 -3.01 -14.97 -13.81
CA VAL A 185 -2.04 -13.89 -13.57
C VAL A 185 -1.79 -13.13 -14.87
N ASP A 186 -1.84 -11.82 -14.82
CA ASP A 186 -1.48 -10.92 -15.92
C ASP A 186 0.00 -10.57 -15.84
N ALA A 187 0.82 -11.26 -16.62
CA ALA A 187 2.27 -11.09 -16.60
C ALA A 187 2.74 -9.67 -17.00
N ASP A 188 1.94 -8.94 -17.76
CA ASP A 188 2.29 -7.58 -18.21
C ASP A 188 2.17 -6.54 -17.08
N VAL A 189 1.40 -6.85 -16.03
CA VAL A 189 1.20 -5.98 -14.87
C VAL A 189 2.29 -6.18 -13.81
N LEU A 190 2.94 -7.35 -13.82
CA LEU A 190 3.91 -7.69 -12.78
C LEU A 190 5.11 -6.73 -12.80
N PRO A 191 5.60 -6.30 -11.62
CA PRO A 191 6.77 -5.44 -11.54
C PRO A 191 8.01 -6.18 -12.07
N ARG A 192 8.81 -5.47 -12.87
CA ARG A 192 10.06 -6.03 -13.39
C ARG A 192 11.15 -5.93 -12.33
N ARG A 193 11.76 -7.07 -12.02
CA ARG A 193 12.92 -7.09 -11.15
C ARG A 193 14.14 -6.56 -11.90
N THR A 194 14.85 -5.62 -11.26
CA THR A 194 16.05 -4.99 -11.82
C THR A 194 17.32 -5.31 -11.05
N GLY A 195 17.21 -6.11 -9.98
CA GLY A 195 18.34 -6.45 -9.12
C GLY A 195 18.00 -7.53 -8.10
N GLU A 196 18.81 -7.62 -7.06
CA GLU A 196 18.62 -8.54 -5.94
C GLU A 196 17.57 -8.01 -4.96
N SER A 197 16.89 -8.94 -4.29
CA SER A 197 15.98 -8.61 -3.19
C SER A 197 16.75 -7.96 -2.03
N ARG A 198 16.28 -6.84 -1.53
CA ARG A 198 16.86 -6.13 -0.39
C ARG A 198 15.79 -5.72 0.60
N LEU A 199 16.20 -5.56 1.85
CA LEU A 199 15.39 -4.91 2.89
C LEU A 199 15.91 -3.49 3.11
N LEU A 200 15.08 -2.52 2.81
CA LEU A 200 15.32 -1.09 3.01
C LEU A 200 14.19 -0.53 3.88
N SER A 201 14.19 -0.91 5.17
CA SER A 201 13.06 -0.71 6.07
C SER A 201 13.00 0.67 6.73
N ASP A 202 14.02 1.51 6.58
CA ASP A 202 14.01 2.84 7.19
C ASP A 202 12.91 3.70 6.57
N ILE A 203 12.12 4.37 7.42
CA ILE A 203 10.97 5.16 7.02
C ILE A 203 10.83 6.38 7.94
N SER A 204 10.50 7.54 7.37
CA SER A 204 10.24 8.77 8.13
C SER A 204 8.75 8.92 8.43
N LYS A 205 8.42 9.37 9.63
CA LYS A 205 7.05 9.77 10.02
C LYS A 205 6.78 11.25 9.74
N GLU A 206 7.79 11.99 9.31
CA GLU A 206 7.74 13.45 9.10
C GLU A 206 7.18 13.78 7.70
N VAL A 207 6.13 13.06 7.29
CA VAL A 207 5.39 13.29 6.04
C VAL A 207 3.91 13.50 6.36
N PHE A 208 3.33 14.55 5.79
CA PHE A 208 1.94 14.92 5.97
C PHE A 208 1.13 14.76 4.67
N LEU A 209 -0.04 14.13 4.74
CA LEU A 209 -1.00 14.07 3.65
C LEU A 209 -2.03 15.18 3.82
N LEU A 210 -2.05 16.14 2.90
CA LEU A 210 -2.91 17.31 2.93
C LEU A 210 -3.93 17.26 1.79
N LYS A 211 -5.19 17.01 2.12
CA LYS A 211 -6.29 17.18 1.18
C LYS A 211 -6.70 18.64 1.10
N LEU A 212 -6.58 19.25 -0.09
CA LEU A 212 -7.01 20.62 -0.30
C LEU A 212 -8.54 20.74 -0.23
N THR A 213 -8.98 21.83 0.40
CA THR A 213 -10.40 22.23 0.41
C THR A 213 -10.55 23.66 -0.08
N PRO A 214 -11.69 24.05 -0.68
CA PRO A 214 -11.98 25.45 -0.96
C PRO A 214 -11.91 26.27 0.33
N GLY A 215 -11.11 27.33 0.33
CA GLY A 215 -10.91 28.20 1.51
C GLY A 215 -9.87 27.71 2.52
N LEU A 216 -9.12 26.67 2.24
CA LEU A 216 -8.00 26.25 3.10
C LEU A 216 -7.06 27.42 3.39
N ASN A 217 -6.77 27.66 4.67
CA ASN A 217 -5.84 28.72 5.07
C ASN A 217 -4.39 28.34 4.66
N PRO A 218 -3.72 29.15 3.82
CA PRO A 218 -2.37 28.85 3.36
C PRO A 218 -1.31 28.80 4.48
N ALA A 219 -1.60 29.36 5.66
CA ALA A 219 -0.71 29.28 6.81
C ALA A 219 -0.42 27.85 7.26
N ILE A 220 -1.22 26.86 6.81
CA ILE A 220 -0.98 25.44 7.10
C ILE A 220 0.41 25.00 6.63
N PHE A 221 0.90 25.49 5.50
CA PHE A 221 2.23 25.13 4.98
C PHE A 221 3.35 25.60 5.92
N ASP A 222 3.26 26.85 6.40
CA ASP A 222 4.21 27.39 7.37
C ASP A 222 4.17 26.61 8.69
N MET A 223 2.96 26.22 9.13
CA MET A 223 2.80 25.42 10.35
C MET A 223 3.41 24.03 10.21
N LEU A 224 3.21 23.35 9.08
CA LEU A 224 3.78 22.01 8.83
C LEU A 224 5.32 22.08 8.81
N ALA A 225 5.91 23.08 8.15
CA ALA A 225 7.36 23.28 8.17
C ALA A 225 7.86 23.57 9.61
N ALA A 226 7.18 24.43 10.36
CA ALA A 226 7.53 24.74 11.75
C ALA A 226 7.40 23.52 12.69
N MET A 227 6.50 22.58 12.41
CA MET A 227 6.37 21.31 13.13
C MET A 227 7.45 20.28 12.76
N GLY A 228 8.31 20.57 11.80
CA GLY A 228 9.43 19.72 11.39
C GLY A 228 9.07 18.65 10.34
N TYR A 229 7.93 18.78 9.65
CA TYR A 229 7.62 17.91 8.53
C TYR A 229 8.63 18.11 7.39
N LYS A 230 9.16 17.01 6.87
CA LYS A 230 10.14 16.97 5.77
C LYS A 230 9.51 16.66 4.42
N GLY A 231 8.27 16.18 4.43
CA GLY A 231 7.52 15.86 3.23
C GLY A 231 6.05 16.24 3.37
N ILE A 232 5.44 16.70 2.28
CA ILE A 232 4.01 16.97 2.18
C ILE A 232 3.50 16.34 0.88
N VAL A 233 2.52 15.46 0.98
CA VAL A 233 1.74 15.00 -0.18
C VAL A 233 0.45 15.81 -0.23
N ILE A 234 0.22 16.50 -1.32
CA ILE A 234 -0.97 17.33 -1.54
C ILE A 234 -1.94 16.59 -2.45
N GLU A 235 -3.12 16.26 -1.95
CA GLU A 235 -4.27 15.88 -2.78
C GLU A 235 -4.91 17.15 -3.35
N ALA A 236 -4.55 17.50 -4.58
CA ALA A 236 -4.98 18.69 -5.27
C ALA A 236 -6.31 18.49 -6.03
N PHE A 237 -6.87 19.55 -6.57
CA PHE A 237 -8.11 19.49 -7.36
C PHE A 237 -7.84 19.04 -8.80
N GLY A 238 -8.66 18.14 -9.33
CA GLY A 238 -8.60 17.73 -10.74
C GLY A 238 -7.18 17.33 -11.17
N LEU A 239 -6.67 17.95 -12.23
CA LEU A 239 -5.33 17.68 -12.78
C LEU A 239 -4.17 18.24 -11.94
N GLY A 240 -4.36 18.59 -10.68
CA GLY A 240 -3.34 19.15 -9.81
C GLY A 240 -3.53 20.64 -9.51
N GLY A 241 -4.74 21.14 -9.64
CA GLY A 241 -5.10 22.53 -9.33
C GLY A 241 -4.93 22.84 -7.84
N VAL A 242 -4.26 23.97 -7.54
CA VAL A 242 -4.15 24.53 -6.19
C VAL A 242 -4.68 25.95 -6.18
N ASN A 243 -5.12 26.44 -5.00
CA ASN A 243 -5.55 27.82 -4.90
C ASN A 243 -4.36 28.78 -4.95
N VAL A 244 -4.30 29.59 -6.01
CA VAL A 244 -3.19 30.53 -6.26
C VAL A 244 -3.48 31.95 -5.78
N LEU A 245 -4.75 32.29 -5.54
CA LEU A 245 -5.17 33.66 -5.29
C LEU A 245 -4.87 34.14 -3.87
N HIS A 246 -4.85 33.27 -2.87
CA HIS A 246 -4.74 33.62 -1.45
C HIS A 246 -3.43 33.16 -0.80
N ARG A 247 -2.28 33.44 -1.44
CA ARG A 247 -0.93 33.12 -0.94
C ARG A 247 -0.60 31.60 -0.84
N GLY A 248 -1.45 30.70 -1.37
CA GLY A 248 -1.19 29.25 -1.32
C GLY A 248 0.14 28.86 -1.97
N LEU A 249 0.44 29.41 -3.17
CA LEU A 249 1.72 29.21 -3.84
C LEU A 249 2.93 29.67 -3.00
N ARG A 250 2.79 30.77 -2.24
CA ARG A 250 3.90 31.26 -1.39
C ARG A 250 4.21 30.34 -0.23
N GLY A 251 3.18 29.72 0.37
CA GLY A 251 3.38 28.72 1.42
C GLY A 251 4.08 27.48 0.91
N ILE A 252 3.63 26.96 -0.23
CA ILE A 252 4.26 25.81 -0.90
C ILE A 252 5.73 26.15 -1.28
N HIS A 253 5.97 27.33 -1.88
CA HIS A 253 7.31 27.76 -2.26
C HIS A 253 8.26 27.82 -1.04
N ARG A 254 7.85 28.41 0.06
CA ARG A 254 8.65 28.44 1.28
C ARG A 254 8.95 27.03 1.81
N CYS A 255 7.98 26.13 1.82
CA CYS A 255 8.25 24.73 2.18
C CYS A 255 9.36 24.12 1.33
N VAL A 256 9.32 24.34 0.01
CA VAL A 256 10.37 23.83 -0.90
C VAL A 256 11.72 24.51 -0.64
N GLU A 257 11.75 25.84 -0.42
CA GLU A 257 12.98 26.56 -0.06
C GLU A 257 13.57 26.10 1.28
N ASP A 258 12.71 25.74 2.24
CA ASP A 258 13.09 25.22 3.56
C ASP A 258 13.51 23.72 3.53
N GLY A 259 13.56 23.11 2.35
CA GLY A 259 14.01 21.71 2.18
C GLY A 259 12.90 20.68 2.31
N VAL A 260 11.62 21.06 2.40
CA VAL A 260 10.49 20.14 2.45
C VAL A 260 10.17 19.62 1.05
N SER A 261 10.14 18.31 0.86
CA SER A 261 9.72 17.68 -0.39
C SER A 261 8.20 17.76 -0.53
N VAL A 262 7.69 18.49 -1.52
CA VAL A 262 6.26 18.64 -1.77
C VAL A 262 5.88 17.85 -3.01
N VAL A 263 5.00 16.86 -2.84
CA VAL A 263 4.46 16.01 -3.91
C VAL A 263 3.00 16.36 -4.14
N VAL A 264 2.58 16.50 -5.39
CA VAL A 264 1.19 16.76 -5.76
C VAL A 264 0.58 15.54 -6.45
N THR A 265 -0.50 15.03 -5.87
CA THR A 265 -1.42 14.04 -6.44
C THR A 265 -2.78 14.69 -6.70
N THR A 266 -3.79 13.90 -7.06
CA THR A 266 -5.16 14.38 -7.24
C THR A 266 -6.12 13.76 -6.21
N GLN A 267 -7.19 14.49 -5.87
CA GLN A 267 -8.30 13.97 -5.08
C GLN A 267 -9.20 13.03 -5.88
N CYS A 268 -9.07 13.03 -7.21
CA CYS A 268 -9.79 12.10 -8.06
C CYS A 268 -9.17 10.71 -7.91
N LEU A 269 -10.01 9.71 -7.71
CA LEU A 269 -9.54 8.34 -7.51
C LEU A 269 -8.84 7.79 -8.76
N TYR A 270 -9.35 8.15 -9.93
CA TYR A 270 -8.83 7.73 -11.23
C TYR A 270 -8.21 8.91 -11.97
N ASP A 271 -7.42 8.58 -12.99
CA ASP A 271 -6.65 9.48 -13.81
C ASP A 271 -5.38 10.02 -13.13
N SER A 272 -4.73 10.99 -13.74
CA SER A 272 -3.42 11.50 -13.35
C SER A 272 -3.50 12.98 -12.97
N ALA A 273 -2.76 13.36 -11.93
CA ALA A 273 -2.37 14.76 -11.75
C ALA A 273 -1.34 15.11 -12.81
N ASP A 274 -1.70 15.97 -13.75
CA ASP A 274 -0.80 16.50 -14.80
C ASP A 274 -0.62 18.01 -14.62
N LEU A 275 0.48 18.36 -13.98
CA LEU A 275 0.81 19.75 -13.68
C LEU A 275 1.25 20.56 -14.90
N GLN A 276 1.44 19.94 -16.07
CA GLN A 276 1.86 20.63 -17.29
C GLN A 276 0.68 21.23 -18.06
N VAL A 277 -0.54 20.76 -17.80
CA VAL A 277 -1.74 21.17 -18.58
C VAL A 277 -2.14 22.62 -18.29
N TYR A 278 -2.04 23.08 -17.06
CA TYR A 278 -2.47 24.41 -16.66
C TYR A 278 -1.32 25.27 -16.17
N GLN A 279 -1.39 26.60 -16.43
CA GLN A 279 -0.38 27.57 -15.98
C GLN A 279 -0.06 27.50 -14.49
N VAL A 280 -1.06 27.16 -13.67
CA VAL A 280 -0.88 26.99 -12.22
C VAL A 280 0.02 25.80 -11.92
N GLY A 281 -0.18 24.69 -12.58
CA GLY A 281 0.64 23.50 -12.43
C GLY A 281 2.08 23.73 -12.89
N SER A 282 2.27 24.39 -14.05
CA SER A 282 3.60 24.76 -14.54
C SER A 282 4.38 25.62 -13.51
N LYS A 283 3.69 26.57 -12.88
CA LYS A 283 4.31 27.36 -11.79
C LYS A 283 4.72 26.52 -10.60
N LEU A 284 3.94 25.50 -10.22
CA LEU A 284 4.33 24.58 -9.15
C LEU A 284 5.59 23.80 -9.49
N LEU A 285 5.72 23.33 -10.73
CA LEU A 285 6.92 22.65 -11.20
C LEU A 285 8.14 23.57 -11.16
N GLU A 286 8.01 24.83 -11.60
CA GLU A 286 9.07 25.84 -11.53
C GLU A 286 9.52 26.12 -10.08
N LEU A 287 8.63 25.95 -9.10
CA LEU A 287 8.91 26.06 -7.68
C LEU A 287 9.54 24.80 -7.06
N GLY A 288 9.78 23.76 -7.85
CA GLY A 288 10.40 22.50 -7.37
C GLY A 288 9.42 21.51 -6.75
N VAL A 289 8.11 21.67 -6.98
CA VAL A 289 7.09 20.71 -6.56
C VAL A 289 7.20 19.44 -7.40
N ILE A 290 7.07 18.29 -6.77
CA ILE A 290 7.21 16.97 -7.38
C ILE A 290 5.83 16.50 -7.86
N GLN A 291 5.76 16.00 -9.09
CA GLN A 291 4.53 15.47 -9.65
C GLN A 291 4.33 14.01 -9.24
N GLY A 292 3.23 13.71 -8.52
CA GLY A 292 2.84 12.35 -8.16
C GLY A 292 2.17 11.57 -9.28
N ARG A 293 1.75 12.24 -10.36
CA ARG A 293 1.10 11.66 -11.54
C ARG A 293 -0.16 10.86 -11.14
N ASP A 294 -0.23 9.59 -11.57
CA ASP A 294 -1.33 8.66 -11.35
C ASP A 294 -1.14 7.74 -10.12
N MET A 295 -0.19 8.07 -9.24
CA MET A 295 -0.02 7.37 -7.96
C MET A 295 -1.25 7.56 -7.08
N THR A 296 -1.61 6.51 -6.36
CA THR A 296 -2.57 6.65 -5.26
C THR A 296 -1.99 7.50 -4.13
N SER A 297 -2.82 8.12 -3.31
CA SER A 297 -2.35 8.89 -2.15
C SER A 297 -1.55 8.03 -1.18
N GLU A 298 -1.96 6.76 -1.00
CA GLU A 298 -1.27 5.79 -0.17
C GLU A 298 0.14 5.50 -0.72
N ALA A 299 0.26 5.30 -2.04
CA ALA A 299 1.54 5.05 -2.68
C ALA A 299 2.45 6.28 -2.63
N ALA A 300 1.94 7.45 -2.96
CA ALA A 300 2.72 8.69 -2.93
C ALA A 300 3.22 9.01 -1.52
N MET A 301 2.35 8.85 -0.49
CA MET A 301 2.70 9.07 0.89
C MET A 301 3.77 8.08 1.37
N THR A 302 3.56 6.79 1.19
CA THR A 302 4.48 5.75 1.67
C THR A 302 5.81 5.77 0.91
N LYS A 303 5.81 6.07 -0.41
CA LYS A 303 7.03 6.29 -1.21
C LYS A 303 7.84 7.47 -0.68
N LEU A 304 7.17 8.59 -0.35
CA LEU A 304 7.85 9.77 0.21
C LEU A 304 8.38 9.50 1.62
N MET A 305 7.60 8.87 2.49
CA MET A 305 8.03 8.45 3.83
C MET A 305 9.26 7.54 3.76
N TRP A 306 9.25 6.57 2.85
CA TRP A 306 10.37 5.67 2.62
C TRP A 306 11.59 6.41 2.07
N ALA A 307 11.44 7.24 1.05
CA ALA A 307 12.55 7.98 0.46
C ALA A 307 13.27 8.88 1.48
N ILE A 308 12.50 9.64 2.28
CA ILE A 308 13.05 10.49 3.35
C ILE A 308 13.70 9.62 4.44
N GLY A 309 13.11 8.48 4.78
CA GLY A 309 13.67 7.52 5.73
C GLY A 309 15.02 6.95 5.29
N GLN A 310 15.24 6.79 3.98
CA GLN A 310 16.52 6.40 3.39
C GLN A 310 17.54 7.56 3.35
N GLY A 311 17.22 8.73 3.91
CA GLY A 311 18.11 9.89 3.93
C GLY A 311 18.18 10.66 2.60
N MET A 312 17.22 10.47 1.68
CA MET A 312 17.21 11.17 0.40
C MET A 312 16.85 12.64 0.57
N GLY A 313 17.62 13.53 -0.03
CA GLY A 313 17.29 14.94 -0.14
C GLY A 313 16.30 15.22 -1.30
N GLN A 314 15.78 16.45 -1.40
CA GLN A 314 14.74 16.84 -2.38
C GLN A 314 15.06 16.43 -3.82
N ALA A 315 16.29 16.64 -4.28
CA ALA A 315 16.67 16.31 -5.65
C ALA A 315 16.59 14.81 -5.93
N GLN A 316 17.02 13.98 -4.96
CA GLN A 316 16.95 12.52 -5.07
C GLN A 316 15.48 12.03 -4.98
N VAL A 317 14.67 12.66 -4.13
CA VAL A 317 13.22 12.37 -4.05
C VAL A 317 12.53 12.71 -5.38
N SER A 318 12.85 13.86 -5.98
CA SER A 318 12.29 14.26 -7.27
C SER A 318 12.66 13.27 -8.38
N GLU A 319 13.92 12.85 -8.44
CA GLU A 319 14.38 11.83 -9.39
C GLU A 319 13.66 10.49 -9.14
N LEU A 320 13.54 10.05 -7.88
CA LEU A 320 12.85 8.82 -7.50
C LEU A 320 11.37 8.82 -7.94
N PHE A 321 10.67 9.94 -7.80
CA PHE A 321 9.27 10.06 -8.21
C PHE A 321 9.08 10.08 -9.73
N SER A 322 10.12 10.35 -10.50
CA SER A 322 10.08 10.21 -11.96
C SER A 322 10.17 8.76 -12.44
N GLN A 323 10.54 7.83 -11.55
CA GLN A 323 10.77 6.41 -11.84
C GLN A 323 9.60 5.55 -11.38
N ASN A 324 9.30 4.50 -12.16
CA ASN A 324 8.41 3.42 -11.76
C ASN A 324 9.25 2.31 -11.10
N LEU A 325 9.08 2.12 -9.79
CA LEU A 325 9.84 1.14 -9.00
C LEU A 325 9.18 -0.23 -8.95
N ALA A 326 7.84 -0.24 -8.81
CA ALA A 326 7.09 -1.46 -8.53
C ALA A 326 5.68 -1.48 -9.18
N GLY A 327 5.45 -0.62 -10.15
CA GLY A 327 4.17 -0.45 -10.81
C GLY A 327 3.29 0.66 -10.22
N GLU A 328 3.83 1.45 -9.28
CA GLU A 328 3.10 2.51 -8.57
C GLU A 328 2.74 3.73 -9.43
N VAL A 329 3.39 3.89 -10.59
CA VAL A 329 3.16 5.02 -11.50
C VAL A 329 3.24 4.55 -12.95
N THR A 330 2.40 5.12 -13.82
CA THR A 330 2.52 4.97 -15.28
C THR A 330 3.53 6.00 -15.79
N VAL A 331 4.56 5.54 -16.51
CA VAL A 331 5.67 6.37 -17.02
C VAL A 331 5.50 6.59 -18.52
#